data_f89c44d857032e870b3776fddc94bb04
#
_entry.id   f89c44d857032e870b3776fddc94bb04
#
_cell.length_a   1.000
_cell.length_b   1.000
_cell.length_c   1.000
_cell.angle_alpha   90.00
_cell.angle_beta   90.00
_cell.angle_gamma   90.00
#
_symmetry.space_group_name_H-M   'P 1'
#
loop_
_entity.id
_entity.type
_entity.pdbx_description
1 polymer ?
#
loop_
_entity_poly.entity_id
_entity_poly.type
_entity_poly.pdbx_seq_one_letter_code
_entity_poly.pdbx_strand_id
1 'polypeptide(L)'
;IPGSDMNPYLCMAAMLAAGLKGIEEKLELPPAYSGDAYENDTDNQIPKTLRDARDALMSSKMLNEAFGKETVQHYARAAEWEIEEFNKVVTDYEIMRGFEKA
;
A
#
# COMPACT_ATOMS: atom_id res chain seq x y z
N ILE A 1 10.39 5.83 -1.28
CA ILE A 1 11.16 4.85 -2.08
C ILE A 1 10.47 3.51 -1.93
N PRO A 2 10.08 2.84 -3.03
CA PRO A 2 9.40 1.54 -2.96
C PRO A 2 10.32 0.43 -2.44
N GLY A 3 9.72 -0.66 -1.94
CA GLY A 3 10.45 -1.85 -1.54
C GLY A 3 11.14 -2.55 -2.73
N SER A 4 12.16 -3.34 -2.46
CA SER A 4 12.94 -4.05 -3.51
C SER A 4 12.16 -5.21 -4.16
N ASP A 5 11.09 -5.66 -3.54
CA ASP A 5 10.19 -6.75 -3.96
C ASP A 5 9.00 -6.27 -4.81
N MET A 6 8.89 -4.97 -5.06
CA MET A 6 7.83 -4.40 -5.88
C MET A 6 7.91 -4.85 -7.34
N ASN A 7 6.78 -4.90 -8.03
CA ASN A 7 6.74 -4.98 -9.48
C ASN A 7 7.13 -3.62 -10.08
N PRO A 8 8.31 -3.50 -10.75
CA PRO A 8 8.81 -2.20 -11.22
C PRO A 8 7.93 -1.57 -12.29
N TYR A 9 7.31 -2.37 -13.15
CA TYR A 9 6.43 -1.87 -14.21
C TYR A 9 5.16 -1.23 -13.63
N LEU A 10 4.52 -1.90 -12.67
CA LEU A 10 3.35 -1.37 -11.99
C LEU A 10 3.66 -0.13 -11.18
N CYS A 11 4.76 -0.15 -10.44
CA CYS A 11 5.16 0.98 -9.62
C CYS A 11 5.43 2.23 -10.48
N MET A 12 6.21 2.09 -11.55
CA MET A 12 6.49 3.21 -12.47
C MET A 12 5.22 3.71 -13.16
N ALA A 13 4.34 2.81 -13.60
CA ALA A 13 3.07 3.19 -14.21
C ALA A 13 2.17 3.94 -13.22
N ALA A 14 2.09 3.49 -11.96
CA ALA A 14 1.31 4.16 -10.92
C ALA A 14 1.85 5.56 -10.59
N MET A 15 3.18 5.70 -10.49
CA MET A 15 3.82 7.00 -10.24
C MET A 15 3.59 7.97 -11.41
N LEU A 16 3.70 7.49 -12.65
CA LEU A 16 3.42 8.30 -13.84
C LEU A 16 1.95 8.73 -13.89
N ALA A 17 1.02 7.81 -13.65
CA ALA A 17 -0.40 8.12 -13.61
C ALA A 17 -0.74 9.16 -12.53
N ALA A 18 -0.17 9.01 -11.33
CA ALA A 18 -0.34 9.97 -10.24
C ALA A 18 0.22 11.35 -10.58
N GLY A 19 1.41 11.40 -11.19
CA GLY A 19 2.01 12.67 -11.64
C GLY A 19 1.18 13.39 -12.70
N LEU A 20 0.71 12.65 -13.73
CA LEU A 20 -0.17 13.21 -14.76
C LEU A 20 -1.49 13.72 -14.18
N LYS A 21 -2.07 12.95 -13.23
CA LYS A 21 -3.30 13.37 -12.55
C LYS A 21 -3.09 14.63 -11.72
N GLY A 22 -1.97 14.74 -11.01
CA GLY A 22 -1.60 15.96 -10.27
C GLY A 22 -1.49 17.20 -11.16
N ILE A 23 -0.90 17.06 -12.36
CA ILE A 23 -0.81 18.13 -13.35
C ILE A 23 -2.20 18.51 -13.89
N GLU A 24 -3.02 17.53 -14.23
CA GLU A 24 -4.38 17.73 -14.74
C GLU A 24 -5.25 18.48 -13.73
N GLU A 25 -5.19 18.09 -12.47
CA GLU A 25 -5.95 18.69 -11.37
C GLU A 25 -5.30 19.94 -10.79
N LYS A 26 -4.11 20.32 -11.28
CA LYS A 26 -3.33 21.47 -10.80
C LYS A 26 -3.13 21.44 -9.28
N LEU A 27 -2.79 20.25 -8.76
CA LEU A 27 -2.55 20.08 -7.34
C LEU A 27 -1.36 20.92 -6.90
N GLU A 28 -1.55 21.70 -5.84
CA GLU A 28 -0.46 22.43 -5.21
C GLU A 28 0.29 21.54 -4.24
N LEU A 29 1.62 21.72 -4.17
CA LEU A 29 2.44 20.99 -3.22
C LEU A 29 2.15 21.50 -1.79
N PRO A 30 2.07 20.60 -0.81
CA PRO A 30 2.03 21.01 0.59
C PRO A 30 3.34 21.72 0.97
N PRO A 31 3.36 22.51 2.05
CA PRO A 31 4.58 23.11 2.57
C PRO A 31 5.68 22.07 2.77
N ALA A 32 6.93 22.44 2.48
CA ALA A 32 8.06 21.56 2.73
C ALA A 32 8.15 21.19 4.22
N TYR A 33 8.30 19.91 4.51
CA TYR A 33 8.53 19.46 5.87
C TYR A 33 9.99 19.66 6.27
N SER A 34 10.19 20.15 7.50
CA SER A 34 11.52 20.31 8.10
C SER A 34 11.59 19.47 9.37
N GLY A 35 12.44 18.47 9.40
CA GLY A 35 12.62 17.57 10.53
C GLY A 35 12.70 16.10 10.13
N ASP A 36 12.56 15.20 11.09
CA ASP A 36 12.51 13.75 10.83
C ASP A 36 11.10 13.37 10.34
N ALA A 37 11.03 12.91 9.08
CA ALA A 37 9.78 12.50 8.46
C ALA A 37 9.14 11.27 9.15
N TYR A 38 9.92 10.47 9.89
CA TYR A 38 9.40 9.32 10.63
C TYR A 38 8.70 9.71 11.94
N GLU A 39 9.01 10.88 12.47
CA GLU A 39 8.36 11.44 13.67
C GLU A 39 7.10 12.25 13.32
N ASN A 40 6.86 12.46 12.02
CA ASN A 40 5.75 13.26 11.56
C ASN A 40 4.45 12.44 11.57
N ASP A 41 3.58 12.72 12.52
CA ASP A 41 2.26 12.10 12.66
C ASP A 41 1.21 12.81 11.78
N THR A 42 1.51 12.95 10.48
CA THR A 42 0.56 13.51 9.51
C THR A 42 -0.42 12.46 9.01
N ASP A 43 -1.61 12.90 8.58
CA ASP A 43 -2.68 12.05 8.03
C ASP A 43 -2.30 11.31 6.72
N ASN A 44 -1.15 11.63 6.14
CA ASN A 44 -0.66 11.06 4.87
C ASN A 44 0.37 9.94 5.06
N GLN A 45 0.15 9.05 6.02
CA GLN A 45 1.00 7.88 6.19
C GLN A 45 0.72 6.82 5.11
N ILE A 46 1.79 6.13 4.68
CA ILE A 46 1.65 4.94 3.83
C ILE A 46 0.94 3.81 4.60
N PRO A 47 0.19 2.94 3.91
CA PRO A 47 -0.43 1.77 4.55
C PRO A 47 0.62 0.92 5.28
N LYS A 48 0.31 0.52 6.51
CA LYS A 48 1.24 -0.24 7.38
C LYS A 48 1.11 -1.76 7.20
N THR A 49 0.00 -2.23 6.63
CA THR A 49 -0.26 -3.65 6.38
C THR A 49 -0.65 -3.88 4.93
N LEU A 50 -0.48 -5.12 4.45
CA LEU A 50 -0.94 -5.51 3.12
C LEU A 50 -2.48 -5.36 2.99
N ARG A 51 -3.22 -5.56 4.08
CA ARG A 51 -4.67 -5.35 4.12
C ARG A 51 -5.03 -3.89 3.86
N ASP A 52 -4.38 -2.98 4.58
CA ASP A 52 -4.63 -1.55 4.41
C ASP A 52 -4.22 -1.08 3.01
N ALA A 53 -3.10 -1.60 2.47
CA ALA A 53 -2.65 -1.31 1.12
C ALA A 53 -3.63 -1.80 0.05
N ARG A 54 -4.18 -3.03 0.21
CA ARG A 54 -5.22 -3.58 -0.67
C ARG A 54 -6.47 -2.70 -0.64
N ASP A 55 -6.93 -2.30 0.55
CA ASP A 55 -8.15 -1.49 0.70
C ASP A 55 -7.95 -0.07 0.11
N ALA A 56 -6.76 0.51 0.28
CA ALA A 56 -6.38 1.77 -0.36
C ALA A 56 -6.36 1.64 -1.90
N LEU A 57 -5.80 0.55 -2.45
CA LEU A 57 -5.80 0.26 -3.88
C LEU A 57 -7.24 0.17 -4.43
N MET A 58 -8.10 -0.60 -3.77
CA MET A 58 -9.49 -0.81 -4.19
C MET A 58 -10.30 0.49 -4.17
N SER A 59 -10.09 1.35 -3.20
CA SER A 59 -10.79 2.63 -3.04
C SER A 59 -10.23 3.76 -3.89
N SER A 60 -9.03 3.60 -4.47
CA SER A 60 -8.37 4.63 -5.27
C SER A 60 -9.09 4.87 -6.59
N LYS A 61 -9.79 6.00 -6.70
CA LYS A 61 -10.43 6.42 -7.96
C LYS A 61 -9.39 6.58 -9.08
N MET A 62 -8.27 7.23 -8.78
CA MET A 62 -7.18 7.49 -9.73
C MET A 62 -6.61 6.18 -10.31
N LEU A 63 -6.30 5.19 -9.47
CA LEU A 63 -5.75 3.90 -9.94
C LEU A 63 -6.79 3.08 -10.72
N ASN A 64 -8.06 3.12 -10.32
CA ASN A 64 -9.13 2.47 -11.07
C ASN A 64 -9.35 3.11 -12.45
N GLU A 65 -9.20 4.43 -12.58
CA GLU A 65 -9.26 5.14 -13.86
C GLU A 65 -8.03 4.86 -14.73
N ALA A 66 -6.83 4.83 -14.15
CA ALA A 66 -5.57 4.66 -14.88
C ALA A 66 -5.33 3.22 -15.36
N PHE A 67 -5.63 2.21 -14.55
CA PHE A 67 -5.34 0.80 -14.86
C PHE A 67 -6.56 0.00 -15.29
N GLY A 68 -7.74 0.53 -15.06
CA GLY A 68 -9.00 -0.19 -15.24
C GLY A 68 -9.34 -1.06 -14.01
N LYS A 69 -10.64 -1.18 -13.78
CA LYS A 69 -11.18 -1.88 -12.61
C LYS A 69 -10.76 -3.35 -12.54
N GLU A 70 -10.69 -4.03 -13.68
CA GLU A 70 -10.31 -5.45 -13.73
C GLU A 70 -8.86 -5.66 -13.29
N THR A 71 -7.94 -4.79 -13.73
CA THR A 71 -6.53 -4.84 -13.31
C THR A 71 -6.39 -4.61 -11.82
N VAL A 72 -7.07 -3.59 -11.28
CA VAL A 72 -7.07 -3.29 -9.85
C VAL A 72 -7.62 -4.47 -9.04
N GLN A 73 -8.74 -5.06 -9.48
CA GLN A 73 -9.33 -6.23 -8.83
C GLN A 73 -8.39 -7.45 -8.86
N HIS A 74 -7.67 -7.67 -9.96
CA HIS A 74 -6.71 -8.78 -10.06
C HIS A 74 -5.62 -8.68 -8.99
N TYR A 75 -4.99 -7.51 -8.84
CA TYR A 75 -3.95 -7.31 -7.82
C TYR A 75 -4.52 -7.29 -6.40
N ALA A 76 -5.71 -6.74 -6.20
CA ALA A 76 -6.37 -6.79 -4.90
C ALA A 76 -6.69 -8.25 -4.50
N ARG A 77 -7.10 -9.10 -5.45
CA ARG A 77 -7.36 -10.52 -5.19
C ARG A 77 -6.06 -11.28 -4.87
N ALA A 78 -4.96 -10.98 -5.56
CA ALA A 78 -3.66 -11.55 -5.24
C ALA A 78 -3.23 -11.21 -3.80
N ALA A 79 -3.36 -9.93 -3.41
CA ALA A 79 -3.07 -9.50 -2.04
C ALA A 79 -3.98 -10.17 -1.00
N GLU A 80 -5.26 -10.37 -1.32
CA GLU A 80 -6.20 -11.07 -0.44
C GLU A 80 -5.79 -12.52 -0.24
N TRP A 81 -5.39 -13.20 -1.32
CA TRP A 81 -4.88 -14.59 -1.23
C TRP A 81 -3.64 -14.69 -0.33
N GLU A 82 -2.67 -13.79 -0.47
CA GLU A 82 -1.48 -13.75 0.40
C GLU A 82 -1.88 -13.55 1.88
N ILE A 83 -2.83 -12.67 2.15
CA ILE A 83 -3.35 -12.45 3.51
C ILE A 83 -4.02 -13.73 4.05
N GLU A 84 -4.83 -14.40 3.23
CA GLU A 84 -5.49 -15.65 3.61
C GLU A 84 -4.47 -16.75 3.91
N GLU A 85 -3.44 -16.92 3.07
CA GLU A 85 -2.39 -17.92 3.28
C GLU A 85 -1.55 -17.63 4.52
N PHE A 86 -1.15 -16.37 4.73
CA PHE A 86 -0.41 -15.98 5.92
C PHE A 86 -1.20 -16.25 7.21
N ASN A 87 -2.51 -15.98 7.20
CA ASN A 87 -3.37 -16.21 8.38
C ASN A 87 -3.56 -17.69 8.75
N LYS A 88 -3.18 -18.62 7.88
CA LYS A 88 -3.19 -20.07 8.19
C LYS A 88 -1.93 -20.55 8.91
N VAL A 89 -0.88 -19.72 8.90
CA VAL A 89 0.42 -20.07 9.46
C VAL A 89 0.47 -19.63 10.93
N VAL A 90 0.83 -20.58 11.82
CA VAL A 90 1.16 -20.25 13.21
C VAL A 90 2.63 -19.87 13.26
N THR A 91 2.91 -18.65 13.70
CA THR A 91 4.29 -18.14 13.76
C THR A 91 5.03 -18.66 15.00
N ASP A 92 6.37 -18.72 14.92
CA ASP A 92 7.21 -19.09 16.07
C ASP A 92 6.95 -18.18 17.28
N TYR A 93 6.66 -16.91 17.05
CA TYR A 93 6.29 -15.96 18.10
C TYR A 93 5.00 -16.36 18.81
N GLU A 94 3.96 -16.76 18.08
CA GLU A 94 2.69 -17.22 18.65
C GLU A 94 2.87 -18.52 19.44
N ILE A 95 3.70 -19.45 18.93
CA ILE A 95 4.04 -20.69 19.61
C ILE A 95 4.73 -20.39 20.95
N MET A 96 5.78 -19.55 20.94
CA MET A 96 6.49 -19.15 22.16
C MET A 96 5.56 -18.47 23.16
N ARG A 97 4.73 -17.55 22.70
CA ARG A 97 3.73 -16.86 23.56
C ARG A 97 2.72 -17.82 24.15
N GLY A 98 2.33 -18.86 23.40
CA GLY A 98 1.43 -19.90 23.90
C GLY A 98 2.02 -20.67 25.07
N PHE A 99 3.28 -21.04 25.00
CA PHE A 99 3.99 -21.73 26.09
C PHE A 99 4.22 -20.85 27.33
N GLU A 100 4.47 -19.56 27.15
CA GLU A 100 4.67 -18.62 28.27
C GLU A 100 3.38 -18.33 29.06
N LYS A 101 2.21 -18.55 28.45
CA LYS A 101 0.91 -18.25 29.05
C LYS A 101 0.15 -19.49 29.56
N ALA A 102 0.70 -20.68 29.30
CA ALA A 102 0.21 -21.94 29.83
C ALA A 102 0.80 -22.20 31.23
#